data_ebacc933cc53e760456e27136fea6574
#
_entry.id   ebacc933cc53e760456e27136fea6574
#
_cell.length_a   1.000
_cell.length_b   1.000
_cell.length_c   1.000
_cell.angle_alpha   90.00
_cell.angle_beta   90.00
_cell.angle_gamma   90.00
#
_symmetry.space_group_name_H-M   'P 1'
#
loop_
_entity.id
_entity.type
_entity.pdbx_description
1 polymer ?
#
loop_
_entity_poly.entity_id
_entity_poly.type
_entity_poly.pdbx_seq_one_letter_code
_entity_poly.pdbx_strand_id
1 'polypeptide(L)'
;MDDLRKPILPGKGASDYERYLRTDELLALQKSPEEFRHPDEMTFLVVHQASELLLKGVAWELERARALIAQGDFFNSAQLLRRGNHMLEYPISMLHELETITPYDYHLIRAGLGHGSGLDSPGFLGLLHIGPRLGEAFNSQLSKLNLSVDELYRRHAEFFGLHDVAERLLDFDERVHLFRFHHLKLAQRIIGGGVVGTMGTPVEVLHQRMEHLFYKELWDVRNRITAQSRSGQTTSYTLEKRNHPKNKRDPMICLDGDCYTTFYNRPPW
;
A
#
# COMPACT_ATOMS: atom_id res chain seq x y z
N MET A 1 -37.55 12.33 -21.31
CA MET A 1 -36.13 12.31 -20.88
C MET A 1 -35.87 13.00 -19.53
N ASP A 2 -36.80 13.77 -19.01
CA ASP A 2 -36.65 14.50 -17.72
C ASP A 2 -36.68 13.60 -16.45
N ASP A 3 -37.25 12.41 -16.53
CA ASP A 3 -37.48 11.55 -15.35
C ASP A 3 -36.21 10.82 -14.86
N LEU A 4 -35.23 10.61 -15.74
CA LEU A 4 -33.96 9.95 -15.39
C LEU A 4 -32.98 10.85 -14.60
N ARG A 5 -33.23 12.15 -14.50
CA ARG A 5 -32.42 13.10 -13.74
C ARG A 5 -32.94 13.36 -12.32
N LYS A 6 -34.16 12.90 -12.03
CA LYS A 6 -34.73 13.01 -10.67
C LYS A 6 -34.05 12.00 -9.75
N PRO A 7 -33.43 12.46 -8.65
CA PRO A 7 -32.83 11.54 -7.68
C PRO A 7 -33.87 10.61 -7.07
N ILE A 8 -33.53 9.33 -6.96
CA ILE A 8 -34.37 8.29 -6.33
C ILE A 8 -33.87 7.86 -4.95
N LEU A 9 -32.58 8.13 -4.64
CA LEU A 9 -32.03 7.83 -3.32
C LEU A 9 -32.48 8.87 -2.28
N PRO A 10 -32.66 8.49 -1.01
CA PRO A 10 -32.92 9.43 0.06
C PRO A 10 -31.71 10.32 0.34
N GLY A 11 -31.92 11.57 0.76
CA GLY A 11 -30.86 12.51 1.11
C GLY A 11 -31.07 13.91 0.54
N LYS A 12 -30.13 14.83 0.83
CA LYS A 12 -30.24 16.25 0.49
C LYS A 12 -29.58 16.63 -0.85
N GLY A 13 -28.71 15.80 -1.39
CA GLY A 13 -27.97 16.08 -2.62
C GLY A 13 -28.88 16.28 -3.84
N ALA A 14 -28.45 17.06 -4.82
CA ALA A 14 -29.17 17.34 -6.05
C ALA A 14 -29.23 16.15 -7.02
N SER A 15 -28.33 15.17 -6.86
CA SER A 15 -28.22 13.97 -7.66
C SER A 15 -28.09 12.72 -6.78
N ASP A 16 -28.37 11.54 -7.36
CA ASP A 16 -28.10 10.26 -6.67
C ASP A 16 -26.62 10.07 -6.36
N TYR A 17 -25.72 10.62 -7.16
CA TYR A 17 -24.29 10.65 -6.92
C TYR A 17 -23.97 11.36 -5.59
N GLU A 18 -24.48 12.58 -5.43
CA GLU A 18 -24.25 13.37 -4.20
C GLU A 18 -24.88 12.71 -2.97
N ARG A 19 -26.07 12.13 -3.13
CA ARG A 19 -26.77 11.43 -2.04
C ARG A 19 -26.06 10.16 -1.60
N TYR A 20 -25.57 9.38 -2.56
CA TYR A 20 -24.86 8.12 -2.26
C TYR A 20 -23.48 8.36 -1.63
N LEU A 21 -22.72 9.31 -2.19
CA LEU A 21 -21.38 9.64 -1.70
C LEU A 21 -21.38 10.63 -0.54
N ARG A 22 -22.51 11.28 -0.25
CA ARG A 22 -22.63 12.33 0.78
C ARG A 22 -21.60 13.45 0.57
N THR A 23 -21.48 13.91 -0.68
CA THR A 23 -20.44 14.87 -1.06
C THR A 23 -20.61 16.23 -0.40
N ASP A 24 -21.84 16.66 -0.11
CA ASP A 24 -22.15 17.87 0.65
C ASP A 24 -21.54 17.82 2.06
N GLU A 25 -21.69 16.70 2.76
CA GLU A 25 -21.10 16.50 4.08
C GLU A 25 -19.58 16.37 4.00
N LEU A 26 -19.06 15.58 3.03
CA LEU A 26 -17.63 15.38 2.86
C LEU A 26 -16.89 16.70 2.58
N LEU A 27 -17.45 17.54 1.71
CA LEU A 27 -16.85 18.82 1.31
C LEU A 27 -17.11 19.95 2.33
N ALA A 28 -17.91 19.70 3.36
CA ALA A 28 -18.12 20.60 4.49
C ALA A 28 -17.22 20.27 5.71
N LEU A 29 -16.37 19.25 5.63
CA LEU A 29 -15.47 18.89 6.73
C LEU A 29 -14.24 19.81 6.83
N GLN A 30 -13.94 20.58 5.81
CA GLN A 30 -12.85 21.54 5.81
C GLN A 30 -13.28 22.81 6.50
N LYS A 31 -12.34 23.51 7.12
CA LYS A 31 -12.59 24.86 7.66
C LYS A 31 -12.95 25.82 6.54
N SER A 32 -13.67 26.88 6.89
CA SER A 32 -13.90 27.98 5.97
C SER A 32 -12.62 28.80 5.75
N PRO A 33 -12.46 29.50 4.60
CA PRO A 33 -11.27 30.32 4.33
C PRO A 33 -11.00 31.40 5.41
N GLU A 34 -12.03 31.89 6.09
CA GLU A 34 -11.93 32.89 7.14
C GLU A 34 -11.29 32.33 8.44
N GLU A 35 -11.32 31.00 8.61
CA GLU A 35 -10.74 30.32 9.77
C GLU A 35 -9.27 29.91 9.53
N PHE A 36 -8.77 30.05 8.29
CA PHE A 36 -7.41 29.67 7.95
C PHE A 36 -6.38 30.62 8.59
N ARG A 37 -5.34 30.05 9.12
CA ARG A 37 -4.13 30.77 9.54
C ARG A 37 -3.21 31.07 8.37
N HIS A 38 -3.28 30.24 7.33
CA HIS A 38 -2.56 30.39 6.05
C HIS A 38 -3.37 29.75 4.92
N PRO A 39 -3.35 30.29 3.69
CA PRO A 39 -4.11 29.71 2.56
C PRO A 39 -3.78 28.23 2.28
N ASP A 40 -2.54 27.80 2.49
CA ASP A 40 -2.10 26.39 2.29
C ASP A 40 -2.70 25.43 3.33
N GLU A 41 -3.42 25.94 4.35
CA GLU A 41 -4.12 25.09 5.32
C GLU A 41 -5.20 24.24 4.63
N MET A 42 -5.80 24.70 3.52
CA MET A 42 -6.70 23.89 2.71
C MET A 42 -5.98 22.68 2.14
N THR A 43 -4.81 22.86 1.51
CA THR A 43 -4.00 21.76 0.98
C THR A 43 -3.63 20.78 2.10
N PHE A 44 -3.19 21.30 3.24
CA PHE A 44 -2.85 20.50 4.40
C PHE A 44 -4.02 19.63 4.88
N LEU A 45 -5.22 20.21 5.03
CA LEU A 45 -6.43 19.50 5.47
C LEU A 45 -6.86 18.44 4.46
N VAL A 46 -6.95 18.81 3.18
CA VAL A 46 -7.43 17.90 2.11
C VAL A 46 -6.50 16.69 1.97
N VAL A 47 -5.18 16.89 1.96
CA VAL A 47 -4.22 15.79 1.88
C VAL A 47 -4.37 14.83 3.06
N HIS A 48 -4.52 15.33 4.29
CA HIS A 48 -4.69 14.47 5.46
C HIS A 48 -6.03 13.74 5.44
N GLN A 49 -7.13 14.44 5.17
CA GLN A 49 -8.46 13.83 5.13
C GLN A 49 -8.59 12.78 4.03
N ALA A 50 -8.07 13.06 2.84
CA ALA A 50 -8.06 12.09 1.74
C ALA A 50 -7.18 10.88 2.06
N SER A 51 -6.02 11.10 2.70
CA SER A 51 -5.16 10.01 3.16
C SER A 51 -5.88 9.12 4.17
N GLU A 52 -6.58 9.69 5.16
CA GLU A 52 -7.36 8.91 6.14
C GLU A 52 -8.48 8.09 5.50
N LEU A 53 -9.18 8.64 4.49
CA LEU A 53 -10.20 7.91 3.73
C LEU A 53 -9.61 6.73 2.95
N LEU A 54 -8.46 6.95 2.30
CA LEU A 54 -7.74 5.89 1.58
C LEU A 54 -7.23 4.81 2.52
N LEU A 55 -6.61 5.19 3.64
CA LEU A 55 -6.12 4.26 4.66
C LEU A 55 -7.26 3.42 5.28
N LYS A 56 -8.43 4.02 5.49
CA LYS A 56 -9.63 3.28 5.89
C LYS A 56 -10.03 2.24 4.84
N GLY A 57 -10.00 2.59 3.56
CA GLY A 57 -10.26 1.66 2.46
C GLY A 57 -9.23 0.53 2.40
N VAL A 58 -7.94 0.86 2.56
CA VAL A 58 -6.85 -0.14 2.65
C VAL A 58 -7.12 -1.12 3.80
N ALA A 59 -7.36 -0.62 5.01
CA ALA A 59 -7.62 -1.46 6.18
C ALA A 59 -8.83 -2.41 5.97
N TRP A 60 -9.87 -1.93 5.29
CA TRP A 60 -11.03 -2.74 4.92
C TRP A 60 -10.67 -3.90 3.98
N GLU A 61 -9.93 -3.63 2.90
CA GLU A 61 -9.50 -4.68 1.96
C GLU A 61 -8.55 -5.69 2.61
N LEU A 62 -7.63 -5.23 3.45
CA LEU A 62 -6.69 -6.09 4.17
C LEU A 62 -7.38 -7.00 5.19
N GLU A 63 -8.40 -6.52 5.91
CA GLU A 63 -9.14 -7.35 6.85
C GLU A 63 -9.95 -8.43 6.12
N ARG A 64 -10.54 -8.11 4.98
CA ARG A 64 -11.19 -9.09 4.10
C ARG A 64 -10.20 -10.12 3.56
N ALA A 65 -9.03 -9.66 3.11
CA ALA A 65 -7.96 -10.55 2.66
C ALA A 65 -7.53 -11.51 3.76
N ARG A 66 -7.35 -11.01 5.00
CA ARG A 66 -7.02 -11.83 6.17
C ARG A 66 -8.05 -12.95 6.39
N ALA A 67 -9.33 -12.63 6.31
CA ALA A 67 -10.41 -13.61 6.48
C ALA A 67 -10.34 -14.70 5.38
N LEU A 68 -10.07 -14.33 4.13
CA LEU A 68 -9.94 -15.27 3.02
C LEU A 68 -8.66 -16.13 3.14
N ILE A 69 -7.54 -15.56 3.58
CA ILE A 69 -6.32 -16.33 3.89
C ILE A 69 -6.65 -17.40 4.92
N ALA A 70 -7.34 -17.04 6.01
CA ALA A 70 -7.71 -17.98 7.07
C ALA A 70 -8.59 -19.16 6.57
N GLN A 71 -9.40 -18.92 5.52
CA GLN A 71 -10.25 -19.91 4.85
C GLN A 71 -9.50 -20.73 3.78
N GLY A 72 -8.29 -20.34 3.39
CA GLY A 72 -7.51 -20.98 2.31
C GLY A 72 -7.89 -20.48 0.90
N ASP A 73 -8.67 -19.42 0.78
CA ASP A 73 -8.98 -18.79 -0.51
C ASP A 73 -7.86 -17.83 -0.91
N PHE A 74 -6.74 -18.39 -1.38
CA PHE A 74 -5.54 -17.64 -1.70
C PHE A 74 -5.69 -16.76 -2.93
N PHE A 75 -6.48 -17.19 -3.93
CA PHE A 75 -6.67 -16.40 -5.15
C PHE A 75 -7.39 -15.08 -4.84
N ASN A 76 -8.55 -15.13 -4.20
CA ASN A 76 -9.30 -13.93 -3.88
C ASN A 76 -8.58 -13.06 -2.83
N SER A 77 -7.89 -13.68 -1.86
CA SER A 77 -7.10 -12.92 -0.87
C SER A 77 -5.96 -12.14 -1.52
N ALA A 78 -5.23 -12.73 -2.48
CA ALA A 78 -4.17 -12.05 -3.22
C ALA A 78 -4.72 -10.85 -4.04
N GLN A 79 -5.93 -10.96 -4.61
CA GLN A 79 -6.58 -9.85 -5.31
C GLN A 79 -6.92 -8.69 -4.37
N LEU A 80 -7.42 -8.98 -3.15
CA LEU A 80 -7.73 -7.94 -2.17
C LEU A 80 -6.45 -7.30 -1.63
N LEU A 81 -5.41 -8.08 -1.36
CA LEU A 81 -4.09 -7.56 -0.98
C LEU A 81 -3.52 -6.64 -2.06
N ARG A 82 -3.59 -7.04 -3.33
CA ARG A 82 -3.15 -6.21 -4.47
C ARG A 82 -3.90 -4.89 -4.52
N ARG A 83 -5.23 -4.91 -4.33
CA ARG A 83 -6.05 -3.69 -4.30
C ARG A 83 -5.67 -2.79 -3.14
N GLY A 84 -5.53 -3.34 -1.93
CA GLY A 84 -5.10 -2.59 -0.75
C GLY A 84 -3.72 -1.97 -0.95
N ASN A 85 -2.76 -2.74 -1.49
CA ASN A 85 -1.41 -2.27 -1.80
C ASN A 85 -1.41 -1.13 -2.82
N HIS A 86 -2.22 -1.24 -3.88
CA HIS A 86 -2.37 -0.17 -4.86
C HIS A 86 -2.99 1.09 -4.26
N MET A 87 -4.04 0.95 -3.43
CA MET A 87 -4.63 2.10 -2.75
C MET A 87 -3.64 2.80 -1.80
N LEU A 88 -2.71 2.07 -1.20
CA LEU A 88 -1.70 2.62 -0.28
C LEU A 88 -0.66 3.49 -1.01
N GLU A 89 -0.51 3.36 -2.32
CA GLU A 89 0.38 4.21 -3.12
C GLU A 89 -0.09 5.68 -3.14
N TYR A 90 -1.39 5.92 -3.07
CA TYR A 90 -1.94 7.28 -3.10
C TYR A 90 -1.55 8.10 -1.86
N PRO A 91 -1.77 7.66 -0.61
CA PRO A 91 -1.28 8.41 0.54
C PRO A 91 0.23 8.67 0.51
N ILE A 92 1.03 7.73 -0.02
CA ILE A 92 2.48 7.92 -0.19
C ILE A 92 2.75 9.09 -1.14
N SER A 93 2.12 9.11 -2.30
CA SER A 93 2.32 10.19 -3.28
C SER A 93 1.77 11.53 -2.80
N MET A 94 0.68 11.54 -2.03
CA MET A 94 0.09 12.76 -1.48
C MET A 94 1.01 13.49 -0.49
N LEU A 95 1.99 12.81 0.14
CA LEU A 95 2.98 13.46 0.98
C LEU A 95 3.81 14.50 0.21
N HIS A 96 3.99 14.32 -1.11
CA HIS A 96 4.72 15.26 -1.95
C HIS A 96 3.99 16.61 -2.09
N GLU A 97 2.66 16.62 -2.02
CA GLU A 97 1.89 17.88 -2.03
C GLU A 97 2.21 18.72 -0.79
N LEU A 98 2.39 18.09 0.37
CA LEU A 98 2.77 18.77 1.60
C LEU A 98 4.20 19.33 1.55
N GLU A 99 5.09 18.76 0.73
CA GLU A 99 6.45 19.27 0.53
C GLU A 99 6.47 20.63 -0.20
N THR A 100 5.36 21.02 -0.83
CA THR A 100 5.21 22.33 -1.49
C THR A 100 4.97 23.46 -0.51
N ILE A 101 4.50 23.15 0.72
CA ILE A 101 4.29 24.13 1.80
C ILE A 101 5.66 24.54 2.36
N THR A 102 5.94 25.83 2.39
CA THR A 102 7.23 26.29 2.95
C THR A 102 7.33 26.06 4.45
N PRO A 103 8.53 25.92 5.03
CA PRO A 103 8.67 25.80 6.47
C PRO A 103 8.01 26.93 7.26
N TYR A 104 8.08 28.19 6.77
CA TYR A 104 7.45 29.33 7.43
C TYR A 104 5.93 29.21 7.43
N ASP A 105 5.33 28.90 6.31
CA ASP A 105 3.88 28.78 6.17
C ASP A 105 3.34 27.60 6.98
N TYR A 106 4.09 26.49 7.00
CA TYR A 106 3.77 25.35 7.86
C TYR A 106 3.75 25.72 9.35
N HIS A 107 4.66 26.56 9.83
CA HIS A 107 4.64 26.98 11.22
C HIS A 107 3.43 27.81 11.60
N LEU A 108 2.84 28.55 10.65
CA LEU A 108 1.55 29.23 10.85
C LEU A 108 0.42 28.22 10.99
N ILE A 109 0.37 27.22 10.10
CA ILE A 109 -0.61 26.13 10.16
C ILE A 109 -0.44 25.32 11.46
N ARG A 110 0.80 24.95 11.80
CA ARG A 110 1.14 24.17 12.99
C ARG A 110 0.64 24.80 14.29
N ALA A 111 0.65 26.12 14.39
CA ALA A 111 0.13 26.82 15.56
C ALA A 111 -1.39 26.57 15.78
N GLY A 112 -2.11 26.09 14.77
CA GLY A 112 -3.52 25.70 14.84
C GLY A 112 -3.78 24.22 15.15
N LEU A 113 -2.75 23.36 15.13
CA LEU A 113 -2.91 21.92 15.30
C LEU A 113 -2.94 21.46 16.77
N GLY A 114 -2.73 22.36 17.72
CA GLY A 114 -2.63 21.98 19.14
C GLY A 114 -1.49 20.99 19.37
N HIS A 115 -1.81 19.84 19.95
CA HIS A 115 -0.88 18.72 20.15
C HIS A 115 -0.94 17.65 19.06
N GLY A 116 -1.72 17.87 17.98
CA GLY A 116 -1.88 16.90 16.89
C GLY A 116 -0.57 16.51 16.21
N SER A 117 -0.40 15.24 15.96
CA SER A 117 0.79 14.66 15.36
C SER A 117 0.39 13.63 14.28
N GLY A 118 1.18 13.50 13.22
CA GLY A 118 1.00 12.42 12.24
C GLY A 118 1.06 11.01 12.84
N LEU A 119 1.62 10.87 14.06
CA LEU A 119 1.62 9.60 14.81
C LEU A 119 0.24 9.22 15.35
N ASP A 120 -0.69 10.18 15.41
CA ASP A 120 -2.06 9.97 15.90
C ASP A 120 -3.02 9.55 14.77
N SER A 121 -2.54 9.42 13.52
CA SER A 121 -3.36 9.01 12.38
C SER A 121 -4.06 7.68 12.65
N PRO A 122 -5.40 7.66 12.77
CA PRO A 122 -6.14 6.42 13.03
C PRO A 122 -6.04 5.44 11.87
N GLY A 123 -5.96 5.94 10.64
CA GLY A 123 -5.79 5.11 9.44
C GLY A 123 -4.44 4.40 9.42
N PHE A 124 -3.35 5.12 9.72
CA PHE A 124 -2.03 4.51 9.78
C PHE A 124 -1.89 3.53 10.95
N LEU A 125 -2.42 3.86 12.13
CA LEU A 125 -2.49 2.94 13.27
C LEU A 125 -3.27 1.67 12.92
N GLY A 126 -4.33 1.78 12.11
CA GLY A 126 -5.08 0.64 11.57
C GLY A 126 -4.18 -0.30 10.75
N LEU A 127 -3.28 0.23 9.91
CA LEU A 127 -2.32 -0.60 9.16
C LEU A 127 -1.33 -1.31 10.08
N LEU A 128 -0.82 -0.63 11.12
CA LEU A 128 0.07 -1.23 12.11
C LEU A 128 -0.61 -2.36 12.89
N HIS A 129 -1.92 -2.29 13.08
CA HIS A 129 -2.71 -3.32 13.74
C HIS A 129 -3.01 -4.52 12.84
N ILE A 130 -3.35 -4.30 11.56
CA ILE A 130 -3.71 -5.37 10.63
C ILE A 130 -2.49 -6.14 10.13
N GLY A 131 -1.33 -5.49 9.98
CA GLY A 131 -0.11 -6.11 9.44
C GLY A 131 0.27 -7.42 10.15
N PRO A 132 0.48 -7.45 11.48
CA PRO A 132 0.78 -8.69 12.22
C PRO A 132 -0.29 -9.76 12.05
N ARG A 133 -1.57 -9.40 12.05
CA ARG A 133 -2.71 -10.33 11.92
C ARG A 133 -2.78 -11.00 10.55
N LEU A 134 -2.35 -10.32 9.50
CA LEU A 134 -2.17 -10.91 8.17
C LEU A 134 -1.07 -11.98 8.19
N GLY A 135 0.06 -11.68 8.83
CA GLY A 135 1.16 -12.63 9.02
C GLY A 135 0.74 -13.85 9.82
N GLU A 136 -0.05 -13.69 10.89
CA GLU A 136 -0.61 -14.80 11.68
C GLU A 136 -1.51 -15.71 10.82
N ALA A 137 -2.40 -15.12 10.02
CA ALA A 137 -3.27 -15.87 9.12
C ALA A 137 -2.46 -16.65 8.07
N PHE A 138 -1.44 -16.03 7.48
CA PHE A 138 -0.54 -16.66 6.53
C PHE A 138 0.24 -17.82 7.17
N ASN A 139 0.86 -17.60 8.33
CA ASN A 139 1.63 -18.62 9.05
C ASN A 139 0.75 -19.81 9.48
N SER A 140 -0.52 -19.54 9.83
CA SER A 140 -1.48 -20.61 10.11
C SER A 140 -1.70 -21.52 8.90
N GLN A 141 -1.72 -20.97 7.68
CA GLN A 141 -1.86 -21.78 6.46
C GLN A 141 -0.58 -22.57 6.15
N LEU A 142 0.60 -21.99 6.36
CA LEU A 142 1.86 -22.73 6.26
C LEU A 142 1.87 -23.94 7.21
N SER A 143 1.45 -23.73 8.46
CA SER A 143 1.37 -24.79 9.46
C SER A 143 0.38 -25.90 9.07
N LYS A 144 -0.81 -25.56 8.57
CA LYS A 144 -1.81 -26.54 8.11
C LYS A 144 -1.32 -27.39 6.95
N LEU A 145 -0.48 -26.80 6.06
CA LEU A 145 0.10 -27.49 4.92
C LEU A 145 1.44 -28.16 5.24
N ASN A 146 1.91 -28.05 6.49
CA ASN A 146 3.20 -28.51 6.95
C ASN A 146 4.35 -28.01 6.07
N LEU A 147 4.31 -26.71 5.73
CA LEU A 147 5.29 -26.03 4.88
C LEU A 147 6.09 -25.01 5.69
N SER A 148 7.39 -24.98 5.45
CA SER A 148 8.24 -23.83 5.79
C SER A 148 8.17 -22.76 4.68
N VAL A 149 8.59 -21.53 4.99
CA VAL A 149 8.71 -20.48 3.99
C VAL A 149 9.69 -20.89 2.88
N ASP A 150 10.81 -21.52 3.22
CA ASP A 150 11.79 -22.02 2.24
C ASP A 150 11.18 -23.04 1.29
N GLU A 151 10.37 -23.96 1.80
CA GLU A 151 9.67 -24.95 0.97
C GLU A 151 8.61 -24.30 0.08
N LEU A 152 7.86 -23.33 0.59
CA LEU A 152 6.91 -22.57 -0.21
C LEU A 152 7.60 -21.93 -1.41
N TYR A 153 8.74 -21.26 -1.20
CA TYR A 153 9.48 -20.60 -2.28
C TYR A 153 10.09 -21.60 -3.25
N ARG A 154 10.63 -22.71 -2.76
CA ARG A 154 11.17 -23.78 -3.61
C ARG A 154 10.08 -24.45 -4.46
N ARG A 155 8.89 -24.63 -3.91
CA ARG A 155 7.74 -25.30 -4.53
C ARG A 155 6.67 -24.30 -4.98
N HIS A 156 7.07 -23.06 -5.31
CA HIS A 156 6.15 -21.95 -5.61
C HIS A 156 5.13 -22.29 -6.72
N ALA A 157 5.52 -23.10 -7.71
CA ALA A 157 4.62 -23.50 -8.79
C ALA A 157 3.50 -24.44 -8.31
N GLU A 158 3.78 -25.29 -7.29
CA GLU A 158 2.80 -26.19 -6.70
C GLU A 158 1.85 -25.45 -5.76
N PHE A 159 2.37 -24.49 -5.00
CA PHE A 159 1.63 -23.67 -4.04
C PHE A 159 1.44 -22.24 -4.52
N PHE A 160 1.20 -22.07 -5.83
CA PHE A 160 1.18 -20.76 -6.49
C PHE A 160 0.32 -19.73 -5.76
N GLY A 161 -0.91 -20.08 -5.33
CA GLY A 161 -1.81 -19.15 -4.65
C GLY A 161 -1.27 -18.66 -3.30
N LEU A 162 -0.71 -19.56 -2.48
CA LEU A 162 -0.12 -19.19 -1.19
C LEU A 162 1.18 -18.40 -1.39
N HIS A 163 1.96 -18.72 -2.42
CA HIS A 163 3.15 -17.96 -2.78
C HIS A 163 2.79 -16.54 -3.27
N ASP A 164 1.72 -16.37 -4.08
CA ASP A 164 1.25 -15.03 -4.48
C ASP A 164 0.79 -14.21 -3.25
N VAL A 165 0.13 -14.84 -2.28
CA VAL A 165 -0.18 -14.19 -1.00
C VAL A 165 1.09 -13.70 -0.31
N ALA A 166 2.14 -14.54 -0.23
CA ALA A 166 3.43 -14.15 0.38
C ALA A 166 4.04 -12.92 -0.30
N GLU A 167 4.04 -12.89 -1.66
CA GLU A 167 4.53 -11.74 -2.42
C GLU A 167 3.68 -10.47 -2.19
N ARG A 168 2.35 -10.61 -2.09
CA ARG A 168 1.48 -9.45 -1.77
C ARG A 168 1.67 -8.94 -0.34
N LEU A 169 2.00 -9.81 0.61
CA LEU A 169 2.37 -9.40 1.98
C LEU A 169 3.68 -8.59 1.98
N LEU A 170 4.66 -9.00 1.18
CA LEU A 170 5.89 -8.22 1.00
C LEU A 170 5.63 -6.86 0.35
N ASP A 171 4.77 -6.80 -0.68
CA ASP A 171 4.36 -5.55 -1.28
C ASP A 171 3.75 -4.60 -0.23
N PHE A 172 2.93 -5.13 0.68
CA PHE A 172 2.35 -4.34 1.77
C PHE A 172 3.43 -3.81 2.73
N ASP A 173 4.33 -4.68 3.16
CA ASP A 173 5.43 -4.31 4.07
C ASP A 173 6.32 -3.22 3.46
N GLU A 174 6.69 -3.37 2.18
CA GLU A 174 7.46 -2.39 1.42
C GLU A 174 6.73 -1.03 1.34
N ARG A 175 5.43 -1.01 1.04
CA ARG A 175 4.67 0.25 0.94
C ARG A 175 4.53 0.96 2.27
N VAL A 176 4.32 0.22 3.37
CA VAL A 176 4.33 0.82 4.71
C VAL A 176 5.70 1.41 5.03
N HIS A 177 6.77 0.73 4.61
CA HIS A 177 8.13 1.23 4.77
C HIS A 177 8.36 2.52 3.95
N LEU A 178 7.92 2.54 2.69
CA LEU A 178 8.00 3.73 1.83
C LEU A 178 7.19 4.90 2.39
N PHE A 179 5.98 4.65 2.92
CA PHE A 179 5.19 5.69 3.60
C PHE A 179 5.97 6.31 4.77
N ARG A 180 6.57 5.48 5.62
CA ARG A 180 7.38 5.94 6.76
C ARG A 180 8.59 6.75 6.28
N PHE A 181 9.26 6.29 5.21
CA PHE A 181 10.41 6.97 4.63
C PHE A 181 10.03 8.36 4.10
N HIS A 182 9.00 8.45 3.26
CA HIS A 182 8.55 9.75 2.73
C HIS A 182 8.05 10.68 3.83
N HIS A 183 7.33 10.16 4.84
CA HIS A 183 6.89 10.95 5.99
C HIS A 183 8.09 11.49 6.80
N LEU A 184 9.14 10.70 7.01
CA LEU A 184 10.37 11.17 7.64
C LEU A 184 11.02 12.29 6.83
N LYS A 185 11.11 12.12 5.49
CA LYS A 185 11.69 13.14 4.60
C LYS A 185 10.86 14.42 4.61
N LEU A 186 9.55 14.31 4.57
CA LEU A 186 8.64 15.45 4.74
C LEU A 186 8.90 16.18 6.05
N ALA A 187 8.96 15.47 7.19
CA ALA A 187 9.24 16.07 8.49
C ALA A 187 10.60 16.78 8.49
N GLN A 188 11.66 16.16 7.94
CA GLN A 188 12.99 16.78 7.82
C GLN A 188 12.99 18.05 6.97
N ARG A 189 12.21 18.07 5.88
CA ARG A 189 12.11 19.24 4.97
C ARG A 189 11.34 20.39 5.60
N ILE A 190 10.27 20.12 6.33
CA ILE A 190 9.34 21.14 6.84
C ILE A 190 9.74 21.65 8.23
N ILE A 191 10.16 20.77 9.15
CA ILE A 191 10.50 21.17 10.52
C ILE A 191 11.98 20.99 10.88
N GLY A 192 12.74 20.26 10.06
CA GLY A 192 14.15 19.97 10.29
C GLY A 192 14.42 18.64 10.99
N GLY A 193 15.61 18.07 10.75
CA GLY A 193 15.98 16.75 11.26
C GLY A 193 16.42 16.71 12.72
N GLY A 194 16.87 17.85 13.27
CA GLY A 194 17.39 17.95 14.64
C GLY A 194 16.41 18.51 15.66
N VAL A 195 15.11 18.52 15.32
CA VAL A 195 14.08 19.13 16.18
C VAL A 195 13.09 18.11 16.73
N VAL A 196 12.32 18.57 17.69
CA VAL A 196 11.27 17.79 18.34
C VAL A 196 9.93 18.11 17.67
N GLY A 197 9.18 17.08 17.30
CA GLY A 197 7.83 17.20 16.73
C GLY A 197 6.82 17.79 17.73
N THR A 198 5.57 17.93 17.30
CA THR A 198 4.50 18.62 18.06
C THR A 198 4.23 18.00 19.44
N MET A 199 4.40 16.67 19.58
CA MET A 199 4.20 15.94 20.85
C MET A 199 5.49 15.70 21.63
N GLY A 200 6.56 16.46 21.38
CA GLY A 200 7.83 16.22 22.03
C GLY A 200 8.59 14.98 21.50
N THR A 201 8.12 14.35 20.44
CA THR A 201 8.78 13.19 19.82
C THR A 201 9.90 13.67 18.90
N PRO A 202 11.18 13.29 19.17
CA PRO A 202 12.28 13.59 18.26
C PRO A 202 12.05 12.97 16.87
N VAL A 203 12.45 13.69 15.80
CA VAL A 203 12.40 13.16 14.41
C VAL A 203 13.21 11.87 14.30
N GLU A 204 14.22 11.68 15.12
CA GLU A 204 15.03 10.45 15.22
C GLU A 204 14.18 9.19 15.53
N VAL A 205 13.10 9.31 16.29
CA VAL A 205 12.17 8.18 16.56
C VAL A 205 11.49 7.70 15.29
N LEU A 206 11.22 8.59 14.32
CA LEU A 206 10.70 8.20 13.02
C LEU A 206 11.73 7.36 12.25
N HIS A 207 13.01 7.69 12.38
CA HIS A 207 14.10 6.93 11.77
C HIS A 207 14.16 5.49 12.31
N GLN A 208 14.12 5.32 13.64
CA GLN A 208 14.13 3.99 14.26
C GLN A 208 12.93 3.12 13.85
N ARG A 209 11.76 3.74 13.63
CA ARG A 209 10.55 3.02 13.19
C ARG A 209 10.62 2.53 11.74
N MET A 210 11.55 3.05 10.92
CA MET A 210 11.74 2.58 9.55
C MET A 210 12.30 1.17 9.45
N GLU A 211 13.04 0.70 10.45
CA GLU A 211 13.65 -0.64 10.43
C GLU A 211 12.66 -1.78 10.73
N HIS A 212 11.44 -1.44 11.17
CA HIS A 212 10.44 -2.43 11.53
C HIS A 212 9.79 -3.05 10.29
N LEU A 213 9.99 -4.35 10.10
CA LEU A 213 9.35 -5.19 9.08
C LEU A 213 8.27 -6.07 9.73
N PHE A 214 7.11 -6.20 9.09
CA PHE A 214 6.05 -7.10 9.55
C PHE A 214 6.40 -8.57 9.25
N TYR A 215 7.02 -8.83 8.10
CA TYR A 215 7.21 -10.18 7.56
C TYR A 215 8.68 -10.50 7.35
N LYS A 216 9.48 -10.32 8.40
CA LYS A 216 10.93 -10.52 8.35
C LYS A 216 11.34 -11.86 7.71
N GLU A 217 10.62 -12.95 8.00
CA GLU A 217 10.89 -14.27 7.46
C GLU A 217 10.76 -14.33 5.92
N LEU A 218 9.79 -13.59 5.36
CA LEU A 218 9.62 -13.47 3.91
C LEU A 218 10.75 -12.66 3.27
N TRP A 219 11.35 -11.72 3.98
CA TRP A 219 12.56 -11.01 3.53
C TRP A 219 13.79 -11.89 3.64
N ASP A 220 13.95 -12.63 4.74
CA ASP A 220 15.12 -13.46 5.01
C ASP A 220 15.25 -14.68 4.09
N VAL A 221 14.14 -15.23 3.57
CA VAL A 221 14.19 -16.36 2.63
C VAL A 221 14.98 -16.01 1.37
N ARG A 222 14.95 -14.77 0.90
CA ARG A 222 15.72 -14.29 -0.25
C ARG A 222 17.23 -14.36 -0.01
N ASN A 223 17.66 -14.05 1.20
CA ASN A 223 19.06 -14.18 1.61
C ASN A 223 19.50 -15.65 1.58
N ARG A 224 18.65 -16.56 2.07
CA ARG A 224 18.93 -18.01 2.07
C ARG A 224 18.98 -18.58 0.65
N ILE A 225 18.04 -18.21 -0.22
CA ILE A 225 18.04 -18.62 -1.64
C ILE A 225 19.31 -18.14 -2.34
N THR A 226 19.72 -16.89 -2.11
CA THR A 226 20.94 -16.33 -2.70
C THR A 226 22.19 -17.06 -2.20
N ALA A 227 22.27 -17.39 -0.91
CA ALA A 227 23.39 -18.15 -0.35
C ALA A 227 23.47 -19.57 -0.95
N GLN A 228 22.34 -20.25 -1.09
CA GLN A 228 22.26 -21.58 -1.71
C GLN A 228 22.69 -21.56 -3.19
N SER A 229 22.26 -20.54 -3.94
CA SER A 229 22.66 -20.35 -5.34
C SER A 229 24.18 -20.21 -5.50
N ARG A 230 24.83 -19.45 -4.60
CA ARG A 230 26.28 -19.24 -4.62
C ARG A 230 27.08 -20.49 -4.22
N SER A 231 26.51 -21.36 -3.38
CA SER A 231 27.17 -22.63 -2.96
C SER A 231 27.05 -23.73 -4.00
N GLY A 232 26.42 -23.52 -5.14
CA GLY A 232 26.19 -24.55 -6.17
C GLY A 232 25.13 -25.58 -5.79
N GLN A 233 24.45 -25.42 -4.66
CA GLN A 233 23.38 -26.30 -4.17
C GLN A 233 22.00 -25.98 -4.79
N THR A 234 21.96 -25.12 -5.78
CA THR A 234 20.72 -24.82 -6.50
C THR A 234 20.34 -26.06 -7.31
N THR A 235 19.33 -26.78 -6.87
CA THR A 235 18.74 -27.86 -7.64
C THR A 235 18.31 -27.29 -8.98
N SER A 236 18.93 -27.77 -10.08
CA SER A 236 18.58 -27.35 -11.42
C SER A 236 17.08 -27.52 -11.61
N TYR A 237 16.37 -26.43 -11.85
CA TYR A 237 15.01 -26.50 -12.38
C TYR A 237 15.12 -27.15 -13.76
N THR A 238 14.86 -28.43 -13.80
CA THR A 238 14.55 -29.07 -15.07
C THR A 238 13.21 -28.49 -15.51
N LEU A 239 13.26 -27.57 -16.46
CA LEU A 239 12.09 -27.19 -17.23
C LEU A 239 11.62 -28.50 -17.91
N GLU A 240 10.76 -29.26 -17.25
CA GLU A 240 9.99 -30.27 -17.94
C GLU A 240 9.25 -29.53 -19.03
N LYS A 241 9.68 -29.80 -20.27
CA LYS A 241 8.95 -29.32 -21.46
C LYS A 241 7.52 -29.80 -21.29
N ARG A 242 6.64 -28.95 -20.82
CA ARG A 242 5.20 -29.23 -20.86
C ARG A 242 4.89 -29.47 -22.34
N ASN A 243 4.64 -30.72 -22.69
CA ASN A 243 4.06 -31.08 -23.96
C ASN A 243 2.66 -30.46 -24.01
N HIS A 244 2.59 -29.18 -24.44
CA HIS A 244 1.32 -28.61 -24.85
C HIS A 244 0.84 -29.42 -26.05
N PRO A 245 -0.38 -29.96 -26.03
CA PRO A 245 -0.95 -30.52 -27.23
C PRO A 245 -0.96 -29.42 -28.28
N LYS A 246 -0.35 -29.68 -29.42
CA LYS A 246 -0.29 -28.76 -30.56
C LYS A 246 -1.72 -28.43 -31.00
N ASN A 247 -2.28 -27.37 -30.47
CA ASN A 247 -3.51 -26.79 -30.98
C ASN A 247 -3.14 -26.01 -32.25
N LYS A 248 -3.50 -26.62 -33.39
CA LYS A 248 -3.26 -26.08 -34.73
C LYS A 248 -4.19 -24.90 -34.98
N ARG A 249 -3.92 -23.72 -34.44
CA ARG A 249 -4.47 -22.41 -34.89
C ARG A 249 -3.99 -21.32 -33.98
N ASP A 250 -2.71 -20.90 -34.12
CA ASP A 250 -2.33 -19.51 -33.86
C ASP A 250 -1.01 -19.24 -34.60
N PRO A 251 -1.00 -18.31 -35.56
CA PRO A 251 0.22 -17.90 -36.24
C PRO A 251 0.84 -16.72 -35.48
N MET A 252 1.59 -16.99 -34.46
CA MET A 252 2.59 -16.03 -33.96
C MET A 252 3.92 -16.75 -33.83
N ILE A 253 4.58 -16.81 -34.96
CA ILE A 253 5.94 -17.29 -35.11
C ILE A 253 6.87 -16.15 -34.71
N CYS A 254 7.51 -16.25 -33.55
CA CYS A 254 8.77 -15.53 -33.30
C CYS A 254 9.88 -16.41 -33.87
N LEU A 255 10.37 -16.06 -35.02
CA LEU A 255 11.63 -16.56 -35.57
C LEU A 255 12.76 -15.60 -35.15
N ASP A 256 13.81 -16.21 -34.63
CA ASP A 256 15.12 -15.65 -34.42
C ASP A 256 15.35 -14.51 -33.43
N GLY A 257 15.84 -14.87 -32.27
CA GLY A 257 17.00 -14.27 -31.59
C GLY A 257 16.87 -12.92 -30.89
N ASP A 258 15.88 -12.05 -31.14
CA ASP A 258 15.90 -10.64 -30.75
C ASP A 258 14.63 -10.11 -30.06
N CYS A 259 14.11 -10.83 -29.08
CA CYS A 259 12.92 -10.39 -28.33
C CYS A 259 13.21 -9.54 -27.07
N TYR A 260 14.42 -9.03 -26.85
CA TYR A 260 14.75 -8.29 -25.62
C TYR A 260 14.97 -6.77 -25.78
N THR A 261 14.70 -6.17 -26.93
CA THR A 261 15.06 -4.75 -27.16
C THR A 261 13.92 -3.76 -27.39
N THR A 262 12.64 -4.11 -27.18
CA THR A 262 11.55 -3.18 -27.54
C THR A 262 10.68 -2.65 -26.40
N PHE A 263 11.05 -2.80 -25.13
CA PHE A 263 10.26 -2.25 -24.01
C PHE A 263 10.84 -1.02 -23.30
N TYR A 264 11.96 -0.45 -23.75
CA TYR A 264 12.60 0.68 -23.06
C TYR A 264 12.58 2.02 -23.81
N ASN A 265 11.74 2.20 -24.83
CA ASN A 265 11.59 3.49 -25.50
C ASN A 265 10.12 3.90 -25.62
N ARG A 266 9.50 4.28 -24.49
CA ARG A 266 8.38 5.23 -24.49
C ARG A 266 8.79 6.43 -23.63
N PRO A 267 8.63 7.67 -24.15
CA PRO A 267 8.86 8.86 -23.35
C PRO A 267 7.82 8.98 -22.24
N PRO A 268 8.15 9.67 -21.12
CA PRO A 268 7.26 9.80 -19.99
C PRO A 268 6.09 10.73 -20.30
N TRP A 269 4.89 10.20 -20.22
CA TRP A 269 3.63 10.92 -20.02
C TRP A 269 2.81 10.14 -19.04
#